data_5728a994d241c4117206650a245acf3d
#
_entry.id   5728a994d241c4117206650a245acf3d
#
_cell.length_a   1.000
_cell.length_b   1.000
_cell.length_c   1.000
_cell.angle_alpha   90.00
_cell.angle_beta   90.00
_cell.angle_gamma   90.00
#
_symmetry.space_group_name_H-M   'P 1'
#
loop_
_entity.id
_entity.type
_entity.pdbx_description
1 polymer ?
#
loop_
_entity_poly.entity_id
_entity_poly.type
_entity_poly.pdbx_seq_one_letter_code
_entity_poly.pdbx_strand_id
1 'polypeptide(L)'
;MKFVLFLSTLLVCVVSKASVDTVSIYSTSMKKDIKTVVITPASYSADKRYPTVYLLHGYSDIYSGWIKKVPQIEKMSETYQVIIVCPDGGFSSWYIDSPIDSAYRYETFVGKEVPQFIDAHYNTIADRKARAITGLSMGGHGGLFLGFRNADTFGACGSMSGGVDLNYSRNKFDVAKRIGDTINYATNWFNYSVIGVIENYPKEGLALIFDCGVDDFFYKDNVALHNKMLQLKIKHDYIERPGRHEWPYWANSVQYQLLFFRNYFDKK
;
A
#
# COMPACT_ATOMS: atom_id res chain seq x y z
N MET A 1 -52.40 34.57 -31.72
CA MET A 1 -51.88 33.26 -31.27
C MET A 1 -50.37 33.41 -31.02
N LYS A 2 -49.93 33.36 -29.74
CA LYS A 2 -48.52 33.42 -29.41
C LYS A 2 -48.04 31.97 -29.23
N PHE A 3 -47.15 31.49 -30.07
CA PHE A 3 -46.49 30.19 -29.93
C PHE A 3 -45.37 30.34 -28.90
N VAL A 4 -45.49 29.60 -27.79
CA VAL A 4 -44.40 29.46 -26.79
C VAL A 4 -43.60 28.22 -27.19
N LEU A 5 -42.37 28.44 -27.62
CA LEU A 5 -41.42 27.38 -27.96
C LEU A 5 -40.78 26.87 -26.64
N PHE A 6 -41.13 25.64 -26.23
CA PHE A 6 -40.44 24.98 -25.09
C PHE A 6 -39.14 24.39 -25.61
N LEU A 7 -38.03 25.01 -25.22
CA LEU A 7 -36.67 24.47 -25.44
C LEU A 7 -36.38 23.46 -24.34
N SER A 8 -36.51 22.17 -24.61
CA SER A 8 -36.11 21.11 -23.67
C SER A 8 -34.61 20.93 -23.74
N THR A 9 -33.91 21.39 -22.73
CA THR A 9 -32.48 21.15 -22.54
C THR A 9 -32.27 19.70 -22.13
N LEU A 10 -31.76 18.88 -23.06
CA LEU A 10 -31.35 17.50 -22.77
C LEU A 10 -30.08 17.54 -21.92
N LEU A 11 -30.20 17.22 -20.63
CA LEU A 11 -29.06 17.08 -19.73
C LEU A 11 -28.35 15.76 -20.05
N VAL A 12 -27.29 15.83 -20.86
CA VAL A 12 -26.42 14.67 -21.12
C VAL A 12 -25.60 14.41 -19.87
N CYS A 13 -25.98 13.41 -19.10
CA CYS A 13 -25.18 12.94 -17.98
C CYS A 13 -23.96 12.19 -18.54
N VAL A 14 -22.82 12.87 -18.64
CA VAL A 14 -21.54 12.22 -18.98
C VAL A 14 -21.13 11.39 -17.77
N VAL A 15 -21.27 10.07 -17.85
CA VAL A 15 -20.74 9.15 -16.85
C VAL A 15 -19.23 9.12 -17.04
N SER A 16 -18.50 9.91 -16.25
CA SER A 16 -17.06 9.84 -16.18
C SER A 16 -16.67 8.52 -15.53
N LYS A 17 -15.69 7.82 -16.12
CA LYS A 17 -15.17 6.55 -15.61
C LYS A 17 -13.77 6.79 -15.04
N ALA A 18 -13.42 6.12 -13.94
CA ALA A 18 -12.05 6.10 -13.43
C ALA A 18 -11.08 5.67 -14.54
N SER A 19 -9.94 6.33 -14.64
CA SER A 19 -8.88 5.90 -15.55
C SER A 19 -7.97 4.91 -14.86
N VAL A 20 -7.62 3.84 -15.58
CA VAL A 20 -6.66 2.82 -15.13
C VAL A 20 -5.52 2.79 -16.13
N ASP A 21 -4.41 3.38 -15.75
CA ASP A 21 -3.20 3.44 -16.56
C ASP A 21 -2.20 2.38 -16.12
N THR A 22 -1.46 1.80 -17.06
CA THR A 22 -0.29 0.98 -16.76
C THR A 22 0.94 1.71 -17.29
N VAL A 23 1.75 2.21 -16.37
CA VAL A 23 2.99 2.92 -16.68
C VAL A 23 4.20 2.05 -16.42
N SER A 24 5.30 2.36 -17.13
CA SER A 24 6.61 1.77 -16.88
C SER A 24 7.48 2.80 -16.18
N ILE A 25 7.96 2.48 -14.99
CA ILE A 25 8.83 3.34 -14.18
C ILE A 25 10.24 2.75 -14.22
N TYR A 26 11.19 3.52 -14.76
CA TYR A 26 12.59 3.09 -14.73
C TYR A 26 13.16 3.22 -13.32
N SER A 27 13.54 2.08 -12.73
CA SER A 27 14.25 2.07 -11.46
C SER A 27 15.74 2.32 -11.69
N THR A 28 16.23 3.44 -11.23
CA THR A 28 17.65 3.80 -11.29
C THR A 28 18.47 2.88 -10.38
N SER A 29 17.91 2.52 -9.22
CA SER A 29 18.56 1.65 -8.25
C SER A 29 18.70 0.20 -8.72
N MET A 30 17.78 -0.30 -9.55
CA MET A 30 17.79 -1.67 -10.11
C MET A 30 18.11 -1.72 -11.60
N LYS A 31 18.22 -0.57 -12.28
CA LYS A 31 18.55 -0.45 -13.73
C LYS A 31 17.60 -1.25 -14.62
N LYS A 32 16.30 -1.16 -14.35
CA LYS A 32 15.25 -1.85 -15.11
C LYS A 32 13.94 -1.11 -15.08
N ASP A 33 13.12 -1.35 -16.09
CA ASP A 33 11.75 -0.86 -16.14
C ASP A 33 10.82 -1.76 -15.30
N ILE A 34 9.95 -1.14 -14.49
CA ILE A 34 9.03 -1.83 -13.60
C ILE A 34 7.62 -1.29 -13.82
N LYS A 35 6.68 -2.19 -14.11
CA LYS A 35 5.29 -1.84 -14.36
C LYS A 35 4.58 -1.40 -13.08
N THR A 36 3.71 -0.41 -13.22
CA THR A 36 2.90 0.13 -12.13
C THR A 36 1.52 0.46 -12.68
N VAL A 37 0.47 0.03 -12.00
CA VAL A 37 -0.90 0.47 -12.30
C VAL A 37 -1.17 1.75 -11.50
N VAL A 38 -1.78 2.74 -12.17
CA VAL A 38 -2.26 3.97 -11.55
C VAL A 38 -3.75 4.11 -11.82
N ILE A 39 -4.53 4.26 -10.78
CA ILE A 39 -5.98 4.42 -10.83
C ILE A 39 -6.30 5.83 -10.37
N THR A 40 -6.89 6.63 -11.25
CA THR A 40 -7.37 7.98 -10.91
C THR A 40 -8.87 7.98 -10.69
N PRO A 41 -9.41 8.87 -9.82
CA PRO A 41 -10.85 9.05 -9.68
C PRO A 41 -11.54 9.34 -11.02
N ALA A 42 -12.80 8.95 -11.18
CA ALA A 42 -13.59 9.30 -12.35
C ALA A 42 -13.73 10.83 -12.53
N SER A 43 -13.73 11.56 -11.42
CA SER A 43 -13.76 13.02 -11.37
C SER A 43 -12.36 13.66 -11.43
N TYR A 44 -11.31 12.92 -11.84
CA TYR A 44 -9.95 13.42 -11.94
C TYR A 44 -9.87 14.62 -12.89
N SER A 45 -9.25 15.69 -12.44
CA SER A 45 -9.17 16.97 -13.15
C SER A 45 -7.78 17.58 -13.03
N ALA A 46 -7.37 18.33 -14.03
CA ALA A 46 -6.10 19.06 -14.04
C ALA A 46 -6.05 20.17 -12.97
N ASP A 47 -7.19 20.69 -12.56
CA ASP A 47 -7.31 21.81 -11.62
C ASP A 47 -7.31 21.38 -10.15
N LYS A 48 -7.36 20.07 -9.90
CA LYS A 48 -7.42 19.50 -8.55
C LYS A 48 -6.23 18.60 -8.27
N ARG A 49 -5.72 18.65 -7.03
CA ARG A 49 -4.68 17.75 -6.56
C ARG A 49 -5.30 16.70 -5.59
N TYR A 50 -4.76 15.50 -5.64
CA TYR A 50 -5.31 14.35 -4.94
C TYR A 50 -4.28 13.73 -3.99
N PRO A 51 -4.69 13.26 -2.82
CA PRO A 51 -3.85 12.40 -2.01
C PRO A 51 -3.65 11.05 -2.71
N THR A 52 -2.60 10.34 -2.33
CA THR A 52 -2.16 9.11 -3.01
C THR A 52 -2.04 7.96 -2.04
N VAL A 53 -2.57 6.79 -2.42
CA VAL A 53 -2.43 5.53 -1.69
C VAL A 53 -1.63 4.54 -2.52
N TYR A 54 -0.48 4.12 -2.01
CA TYR A 54 0.36 3.07 -2.60
C TYR A 54 -0.13 1.71 -2.09
N LEU A 55 -0.58 0.85 -2.99
CA LEU A 55 -1.27 -0.41 -2.67
C LEU A 55 -0.48 -1.60 -3.19
N LEU A 56 0.18 -2.30 -2.28
CA LEU A 56 1.17 -3.33 -2.53
C LEU A 56 0.54 -4.73 -2.67
N HIS A 57 1.02 -5.52 -3.64
CA HIS A 57 0.58 -6.90 -3.84
C HIS A 57 1.34 -7.90 -2.95
N GLY A 58 0.86 -9.14 -2.89
CA GLY A 58 1.46 -10.23 -2.12
C GLY A 58 2.57 -10.98 -2.84
N TYR A 59 3.14 -11.98 -2.17
CA TYR A 59 4.12 -12.92 -2.73
C TYR A 59 3.56 -13.59 -4.00
N SER A 60 4.40 -13.74 -5.02
CA SER A 60 4.09 -14.35 -6.32
C SER A 60 3.01 -13.65 -7.15
N ASP A 61 2.55 -12.48 -6.75
CA ASP A 61 1.60 -11.66 -7.51
C ASP A 61 2.34 -10.56 -8.30
N ILE A 62 1.62 -9.67 -8.97
CA ILE A 62 2.14 -8.62 -9.84
C ILE A 62 1.35 -7.32 -9.69
N TYR A 63 1.86 -6.22 -10.26
CA TYR A 63 1.25 -4.89 -10.27
C TYR A 63 -0.25 -4.85 -10.61
N SER A 64 -0.77 -5.81 -11.39
CA SER A 64 -2.19 -5.85 -11.81
C SER A 64 -3.07 -6.74 -10.93
N GLY A 65 -2.55 -7.33 -9.84
CA GLY A 65 -3.30 -8.23 -8.97
C GLY A 65 -4.55 -7.56 -8.40
N TRP A 66 -4.41 -6.35 -7.87
CA TRP A 66 -5.51 -5.61 -7.27
C TRP A 66 -6.66 -5.31 -8.25
N ILE A 67 -6.37 -4.79 -9.45
CA ILE A 67 -7.43 -4.48 -10.43
C ILE A 67 -8.13 -5.73 -10.97
N LYS A 68 -7.43 -6.87 -11.04
CA LYS A 68 -8.00 -8.14 -11.51
C LYS A 68 -8.86 -8.84 -10.44
N LYS A 69 -8.45 -8.76 -9.17
CA LYS A 69 -9.08 -9.49 -8.07
C LYS A 69 -10.11 -8.67 -7.29
N VAL A 70 -9.99 -7.35 -7.36
CA VAL A 70 -10.88 -6.39 -6.69
C VAL A 70 -11.39 -5.36 -7.70
N PRO A 71 -12.31 -5.74 -8.62
CA PRO A 71 -12.78 -4.83 -9.69
C PRO A 71 -13.36 -3.52 -9.17
N GLN A 72 -13.93 -3.51 -7.96
CA GLN A 72 -14.46 -2.30 -7.31
C GLN A 72 -13.38 -1.30 -6.86
N ILE A 73 -12.08 -1.62 -7.00
CA ILE A 73 -10.99 -0.72 -6.58
C ILE A 73 -11.01 0.61 -7.35
N GLU A 74 -11.45 0.58 -8.60
CA GLU A 74 -11.65 1.79 -9.42
C GLU A 74 -12.72 2.71 -8.81
N LYS A 75 -13.85 2.12 -8.37
CA LYS A 75 -14.91 2.86 -7.69
C LYS A 75 -14.45 3.39 -6.32
N MET A 76 -13.57 2.67 -5.64
CA MET A 76 -13.01 3.12 -4.37
C MET A 76 -12.10 4.35 -4.55
N SER A 77 -11.32 4.43 -5.64
CA SER A 77 -10.56 5.64 -5.99
C SER A 77 -11.48 6.87 -6.08
N GLU A 78 -12.63 6.74 -6.75
CA GLU A 78 -13.63 7.82 -6.82
C GLU A 78 -14.27 8.09 -5.47
N THR A 79 -14.72 7.06 -4.76
CA THR A 79 -15.41 7.21 -3.46
C THR A 79 -14.55 7.96 -2.44
N TYR A 80 -13.27 7.62 -2.37
CA TYR A 80 -12.34 8.21 -1.42
C TYR A 80 -11.54 9.39 -1.98
N GLN A 81 -11.75 9.75 -3.26
CA GLN A 81 -11.06 10.85 -3.93
C GLN A 81 -9.54 10.76 -3.76
N VAL A 82 -8.97 9.60 -4.07
CA VAL A 82 -7.53 9.30 -3.98
C VAL A 82 -7.01 8.70 -5.27
N ILE A 83 -5.78 8.98 -5.62
CA ILE A 83 -5.04 8.22 -6.63
C ILE A 83 -4.54 6.94 -5.96
N ILE A 84 -4.82 5.77 -6.58
CA ILE A 84 -4.31 4.48 -6.09
C ILE A 84 -3.18 4.03 -7.01
N VAL A 85 -2.03 3.71 -6.45
CA VAL A 85 -0.82 3.32 -7.17
C VAL A 85 -0.44 1.90 -6.76
N CYS A 86 -0.41 0.97 -7.72
CA CYS A 86 -0.08 -0.44 -7.49
C CYS A 86 1.25 -0.77 -8.21
N PRO A 87 2.41 -0.54 -7.58
CA PRO A 87 3.70 -0.88 -8.17
C PRO A 87 3.92 -2.39 -8.17
N ASP A 88 4.66 -2.90 -9.15
CA ASP A 88 5.18 -4.27 -9.10
C ASP A 88 6.26 -4.35 -8.02
N GLY A 89 6.05 -5.23 -7.06
CA GLY A 89 6.99 -5.52 -5.98
C GLY A 89 7.91 -6.71 -6.27
N GLY A 90 7.86 -7.25 -7.50
CA GLY A 90 8.55 -8.48 -7.85
C GLY A 90 8.00 -9.72 -7.12
N PHE A 91 8.43 -10.88 -7.55
CA PHE A 91 7.88 -12.16 -7.08
C PHE A 91 7.99 -12.37 -5.57
N SER A 92 9.12 -11.96 -4.96
CA SER A 92 9.45 -12.25 -3.55
C SER A 92 10.37 -11.20 -2.93
N SER A 93 10.21 -9.91 -3.27
CA SER A 93 11.11 -8.86 -2.78
C SER A 93 10.92 -8.52 -1.31
N TRP A 94 9.75 -8.81 -0.75
CA TRP A 94 9.33 -8.35 0.59
C TRP A 94 9.41 -6.82 0.75
N TYR A 95 9.53 -6.11 -0.39
CA TYR A 95 9.67 -4.64 -0.44
C TYR A 95 10.86 -4.12 0.34
N ILE A 96 11.95 -4.88 0.36
CA ILE A 96 13.21 -4.52 1.03
C ILE A 96 14.30 -4.24 0.02
N ASP A 97 15.30 -3.48 0.43
CA ASP A 97 16.59 -3.42 -0.21
C ASP A 97 17.44 -4.57 0.34
N SER A 98 17.59 -5.61 -0.48
CA SER A 98 18.29 -6.82 -0.04
C SER A 98 19.74 -6.51 0.35
N PRO A 99 20.20 -6.94 1.56
CA PRO A 99 21.59 -6.77 1.97
C PRO A 99 22.54 -7.76 1.29
N ILE A 100 22.00 -8.79 0.60
CA ILE A 100 22.79 -9.86 -0.02
C ILE A 100 22.61 -9.96 -1.54
N ASP A 101 21.63 -9.23 -2.11
CA ASP A 101 21.33 -9.26 -3.55
C ASP A 101 21.04 -7.84 -4.06
N SER A 102 22.04 -7.22 -4.67
CA SER A 102 21.95 -5.84 -5.16
C SER A 102 20.92 -5.63 -6.29
N ALA A 103 20.41 -6.69 -6.91
CA ALA A 103 19.35 -6.63 -7.91
C ALA A 103 17.94 -6.40 -7.28
N TYR A 104 17.83 -6.48 -5.95
CA TYR A 104 16.59 -6.27 -5.20
C TYR A 104 16.69 -5.02 -4.34
N ARG A 105 16.26 -3.87 -4.88
CA ARG A 105 16.25 -2.55 -4.23
C ARG A 105 14.82 -2.01 -4.16
N TYR A 106 13.89 -2.84 -3.67
CA TYR A 106 12.45 -2.51 -3.71
C TYR A 106 12.02 -1.53 -2.62
N GLU A 107 12.76 -1.40 -1.51
CA GLU A 107 12.57 -0.30 -0.55
C GLU A 107 12.85 1.05 -1.22
N THR A 108 14.00 1.17 -1.89
CA THR A 108 14.36 2.39 -2.65
C THR A 108 13.35 2.66 -3.76
N PHE A 109 12.97 1.62 -4.52
CA PHE A 109 12.04 1.79 -5.64
C PHE A 109 10.67 2.29 -5.15
N VAL A 110 10.01 1.54 -4.26
CA VAL A 110 8.64 1.84 -3.81
C VAL A 110 8.60 3.01 -2.83
N GLY A 111 9.64 3.17 -2.00
CA GLY A 111 9.71 4.23 -0.99
C GLY A 111 10.10 5.60 -1.54
N LYS A 112 10.80 5.64 -2.70
CA LYS A 112 11.36 6.90 -3.24
C LYS A 112 11.11 7.07 -4.74
N GLU A 113 11.52 6.12 -5.59
CA GLU A 113 11.47 6.31 -7.05
C GLU A 113 10.03 6.38 -7.58
N VAL A 114 9.14 5.50 -7.08
CA VAL A 114 7.72 5.51 -7.47
C VAL A 114 7.02 6.81 -7.03
N PRO A 115 7.11 7.27 -5.77
CA PRO A 115 6.54 8.57 -5.37
C PRO A 115 7.01 9.75 -6.20
N GLN A 116 8.31 9.83 -6.51
CA GLN A 116 8.87 10.89 -7.35
C GLN A 116 8.29 10.87 -8.76
N PHE A 117 8.17 9.69 -9.37
CA PHE A 117 7.57 9.53 -10.68
C PHE A 117 6.09 9.95 -10.67
N ILE A 118 5.32 9.47 -9.69
CA ILE A 118 3.88 9.74 -9.59
C ILE A 118 3.62 11.23 -9.37
N ASP A 119 4.39 11.91 -8.53
CA ASP A 119 4.24 13.35 -8.30
C ASP A 119 4.60 14.18 -9.53
N ALA A 120 5.52 13.70 -10.39
CA ALA A 120 5.90 14.37 -11.61
C ALA A 120 4.88 14.22 -12.77
N HIS A 121 4.06 13.15 -12.76
CA HIS A 121 3.20 12.79 -13.89
C HIS A 121 1.70 12.87 -13.58
N TYR A 122 1.30 12.95 -12.31
CA TYR A 122 -0.09 13.00 -11.89
C TYR A 122 -0.33 14.18 -10.94
N ASN A 123 -1.56 14.66 -10.87
CA ASN A 123 -1.94 15.78 -10.02
C ASN A 123 -2.04 15.35 -8.55
N THR A 124 -0.93 15.02 -7.94
CA THR A 124 -0.84 14.63 -6.52
C THR A 124 -0.67 15.84 -5.61
N ILE A 125 -1.03 15.68 -4.34
CA ILE A 125 -0.54 16.52 -3.25
C ILE A 125 0.81 15.94 -2.83
N ALA A 126 1.91 16.57 -3.28
CA ALA A 126 3.28 16.11 -3.06
C ALA A 126 3.77 16.38 -1.62
N ASP A 127 3.01 15.91 -0.63
CA ASP A 127 3.28 16.04 0.79
C ASP A 127 3.09 14.67 1.48
N ARG A 128 3.94 14.33 2.44
CA ARG A 128 3.81 13.11 3.23
C ARG A 128 2.44 12.97 3.90
N LYS A 129 1.83 14.08 4.31
CA LYS A 129 0.50 14.12 4.93
C LYS A 129 -0.64 13.73 3.98
N ALA A 130 -0.36 13.68 2.69
CA ALA A 130 -1.29 13.23 1.65
C ALA A 130 -0.84 11.93 0.97
N ARG A 131 0.13 11.21 1.55
CA ARG A 131 0.57 9.89 1.07
C ARG A 131 0.37 8.82 2.12
N ALA A 132 -0.25 7.73 1.69
CA ALA A 132 -0.37 6.51 2.49
C ALA A 132 0.17 5.31 1.72
N ILE A 133 0.60 4.28 2.44
CA ILE A 133 1.07 3.02 1.87
C ILE A 133 0.47 1.85 2.63
N THR A 134 -0.01 0.84 1.92
CA THR A 134 -0.56 -0.40 2.50
C THR A 134 -0.46 -1.54 1.50
N GLY A 135 -0.81 -2.74 1.89
CA GLY A 135 -0.85 -3.89 1.01
C GLY A 135 -1.27 -5.16 1.73
N LEU A 136 -1.30 -6.27 0.99
CA LEU A 136 -1.67 -7.58 1.51
C LEU A 136 -0.46 -8.50 1.66
N SER A 137 -0.43 -9.36 2.69
CA SER A 137 0.57 -10.43 2.85
C SER A 137 2.02 -9.89 2.81
N MET A 138 2.85 -10.26 1.83
CA MET A 138 4.15 -9.66 1.56
C MET A 138 4.03 -8.12 1.40
N GLY A 139 2.98 -7.64 0.73
CA GLY A 139 2.68 -6.21 0.62
C GLY A 139 2.21 -5.58 1.93
N GLY A 140 1.59 -6.37 2.84
CA GLY A 140 1.27 -5.93 4.19
C GLY A 140 2.51 -5.72 5.05
N HIS A 141 3.50 -6.62 4.92
CA HIS A 141 4.84 -6.36 5.45
C HIS A 141 5.41 -5.07 4.85
N GLY A 142 5.42 -4.96 3.51
CA GLY A 142 5.95 -3.79 2.81
C GLY A 142 5.27 -2.48 3.23
N GLY A 143 3.95 -2.47 3.40
CA GLY A 143 3.20 -1.29 3.82
C GLY A 143 3.67 -0.72 5.16
N LEU A 144 3.79 -1.56 6.19
CA LEU A 144 4.29 -1.12 7.50
C LEU A 144 5.80 -0.88 7.47
N PHE A 145 6.58 -1.81 6.91
CA PHE A 145 8.04 -1.71 6.85
C PHE A 145 8.50 -0.41 6.17
N LEU A 146 7.95 -0.12 4.99
CA LEU A 146 8.27 1.10 4.25
C LEU A 146 7.71 2.35 4.95
N GLY A 147 6.51 2.26 5.53
CA GLY A 147 5.91 3.36 6.28
C GLY A 147 6.80 3.80 7.43
N PHE A 148 7.35 2.87 8.21
CA PHE A 148 8.25 3.19 9.32
C PHE A 148 9.59 3.74 8.86
N ARG A 149 10.19 3.12 7.83
CA ARG A 149 11.53 3.46 7.36
C ARG A 149 11.58 4.70 6.45
N ASN A 150 10.45 5.05 5.84
CA ASN A 150 10.30 6.22 4.96
C ASN A 150 9.20 7.15 5.48
N ALA A 151 9.20 7.45 6.78
CA ALA A 151 8.22 8.34 7.41
C ALA A 151 8.34 9.80 6.94
N ASP A 152 9.37 10.17 6.25
CA ASP A 152 9.54 11.42 5.51
C ASP A 152 8.73 11.45 4.19
N THR A 153 8.45 10.29 3.63
CA THR A 153 7.67 10.12 2.40
C THR A 153 6.19 9.84 2.67
N PHE A 154 5.89 8.98 3.66
CA PHE A 154 4.53 8.54 3.98
C PHE A 154 4.09 9.09 5.34
N GLY A 155 2.87 9.62 5.42
CA GLY A 155 2.26 10.10 6.67
C GLY A 155 1.30 9.09 7.29
N ALA A 156 0.87 8.08 6.52
CA ALA A 156 0.05 6.98 7.00
C ALA A 156 0.51 5.66 6.38
N CYS A 157 0.39 4.57 7.12
CA CYS A 157 0.66 3.24 6.59
C CYS A 157 -0.25 2.16 7.18
N GLY A 158 -0.35 1.05 6.47
CA GLY A 158 -1.21 -0.05 6.87
C GLY A 158 -0.73 -1.41 6.41
N SER A 159 -1.49 -2.44 6.82
CA SER A 159 -1.23 -3.84 6.49
C SER A 159 -2.52 -4.65 6.52
N MET A 160 -2.69 -5.54 5.56
CA MET A 160 -3.75 -6.54 5.51
C MET A 160 -3.11 -7.93 5.56
N SER A 161 -3.32 -8.66 6.63
CA SER A 161 -2.70 -10.00 6.83
C SER A 161 -1.19 -10.00 6.56
N GLY A 162 -0.45 -9.01 7.05
CA GLY A 162 0.97 -8.87 6.75
C GLY A 162 1.83 -9.94 7.41
N GLY A 163 2.90 -10.36 6.71
CA GLY A 163 3.96 -11.19 7.29
C GLY A 163 4.90 -10.33 8.16
N VAL A 164 4.40 -9.87 9.30
CA VAL A 164 5.06 -8.84 10.13
C VAL A 164 6.23 -9.36 10.97
N ASP A 165 6.31 -10.67 11.18
CA ASP A 165 7.49 -11.36 11.69
C ASP A 165 8.00 -12.36 10.65
N LEU A 166 9.16 -12.05 10.05
CA LEU A 166 9.76 -12.89 9.01
C LEU A 166 10.24 -14.25 9.53
N ASN A 167 10.37 -14.42 10.85
CA ASN A 167 10.76 -15.70 11.45
C ASN A 167 9.75 -16.82 11.17
N TYR A 168 8.46 -16.49 11.01
CA TYR A 168 7.46 -17.45 10.55
C TYR A 168 7.78 -18.03 9.17
N SER A 169 8.43 -17.22 8.32
CA SER A 169 8.68 -17.52 6.91
C SER A 169 10.11 -18.06 6.63
N ARG A 170 10.82 -18.58 7.64
CA ARG A 170 12.23 -19.04 7.54
C ARG A 170 12.52 -19.94 6.35
N ASN A 171 11.58 -20.87 6.05
CA ASN A 171 11.71 -21.82 4.97
C ASN A 171 10.66 -21.65 3.87
N LYS A 172 10.02 -20.47 3.82
CA LYS A 172 8.90 -20.18 2.91
C LYS A 172 9.09 -18.82 2.24
N PHE A 173 8.38 -18.61 1.15
CA PHE A 173 8.20 -17.31 0.50
C PHE A 173 9.51 -16.61 0.12
N ASP A 174 10.59 -17.37 -0.11
CA ASP A 174 11.91 -16.89 -0.53
C ASP A 174 12.54 -15.81 0.37
N VAL A 175 12.11 -15.67 1.62
CA VAL A 175 12.65 -14.66 2.54
C VAL A 175 14.16 -14.78 2.69
N ALA A 176 14.67 -16.02 2.91
CA ALA A 176 16.10 -16.27 3.03
C ALA A 176 16.91 -15.86 1.79
N LYS A 177 16.30 -15.90 0.58
CA LYS A 177 16.94 -15.39 -0.65
C LYS A 177 17.10 -13.86 -0.65
N ARG A 178 16.37 -13.16 0.21
CA ARG A 178 16.39 -11.69 0.27
C ARG A 178 17.25 -11.16 1.41
N ILE A 179 17.23 -11.83 2.58
CA ILE A 179 17.92 -11.34 3.78
C ILE A 179 19.02 -12.27 4.30
N GLY A 180 19.26 -13.40 3.64
CA GLY A 180 20.24 -14.42 4.05
C GLY A 180 19.63 -15.49 4.96
N ASP A 181 20.39 -16.54 5.19
CA ASP A 181 19.97 -17.64 6.08
C ASP A 181 19.98 -17.22 7.57
N THR A 182 19.35 -18.05 8.41
CA THR A 182 19.17 -17.76 9.84
C THR A 182 20.45 -17.98 10.68
N ILE A 183 21.50 -18.54 10.10
CA ILE A 183 22.77 -18.82 10.80
C ILE A 183 23.75 -17.66 10.59
N ASN A 184 24.06 -17.35 9.32
CA ASN A 184 25.05 -16.36 8.98
C ASN A 184 24.50 -14.93 9.01
N TYR A 185 23.17 -14.77 8.91
CA TYR A 185 22.46 -13.48 8.83
C TYR A 185 21.35 -13.35 9.88
N ALA A 186 21.54 -13.94 11.06
CA ALA A 186 20.52 -14.02 12.11
C ALA A 186 19.90 -12.66 12.48
N THR A 187 20.71 -11.59 12.54
CA THR A 187 20.24 -10.25 12.87
C THR A 187 19.32 -9.65 11.80
N ASN A 188 19.46 -10.07 10.53
CA ASN A 188 18.60 -9.57 9.46
C ASN A 188 17.16 -9.98 9.67
N TRP A 189 16.91 -11.16 10.22
CA TRP A 189 15.55 -11.67 10.48
C TRP A 189 14.78 -10.79 11.47
N PHE A 190 15.45 -10.16 12.39
CA PHE A 190 14.86 -9.16 13.28
C PHE A 190 14.81 -7.78 12.61
N ASN A 191 15.91 -7.31 12.02
CA ASN A 191 16.03 -5.97 11.48
C ASN A 191 15.12 -5.69 10.27
N TYR A 192 14.76 -6.72 9.52
CA TYR A 192 13.84 -6.62 8.39
C TYR A 192 12.40 -7.05 8.71
N SER A 193 12.12 -7.59 9.90
CA SER A 193 10.76 -7.82 10.39
C SER A 193 10.13 -6.52 10.88
N VAL A 194 8.85 -6.31 10.60
CA VAL A 194 8.10 -5.15 11.12
C VAL A 194 8.16 -5.12 12.64
N ILE A 195 7.98 -6.27 13.30
CA ILE A 195 8.03 -6.38 14.76
C ILE A 195 9.39 -5.96 15.37
N GLY A 196 10.47 -6.01 14.57
CA GLY A 196 11.79 -5.47 14.95
C GLY A 196 11.91 -3.98 14.67
N VAL A 197 11.46 -3.54 13.49
CA VAL A 197 11.57 -2.15 13.03
C VAL A 197 10.80 -1.17 13.92
N ILE A 198 9.66 -1.55 14.48
CA ILE A 198 8.86 -0.65 15.34
C ILE A 198 9.55 -0.20 16.63
N GLU A 199 10.66 -0.83 17.04
CA GLU A 199 11.44 -0.37 18.18
C GLU A 199 12.10 1.00 17.92
N ASN A 200 12.35 1.30 16.64
CA ASN A 200 12.89 2.57 16.15
C ASN A 200 11.79 3.47 15.54
N TYR A 201 10.51 3.24 15.93
CA TYR A 201 9.39 4.00 15.42
C TYR A 201 9.56 5.50 15.68
N PRO A 202 9.41 6.36 14.66
CA PRO A 202 9.43 7.80 14.85
C PRO A 202 8.22 8.21 15.72
N LYS A 203 8.50 8.95 16.80
CA LYS A 203 7.49 9.30 17.83
C LYS A 203 6.38 10.23 17.32
N GLU A 204 6.52 10.80 16.14
CA GLU A 204 5.59 11.80 15.63
C GLU A 204 5.08 11.49 14.21
N GLY A 205 3.77 11.60 14.04
CA GLY A 205 3.13 11.89 12.77
C GLY A 205 2.96 10.74 11.77
N LEU A 206 3.02 9.46 12.18
CA LEU A 206 2.62 8.35 11.33
C LEU A 206 1.28 7.77 11.82
N ALA A 207 0.26 7.79 10.96
CA ALA A 207 -1.02 7.15 11.23
C ALA A 207 -0.97 5.67 10.81
N LEU A 208 -1.43 4.76 11.68
CA LEU A 208 -1.24 3.32 11.52
C LEU A 208 -2.57 2.58 11.58
N ILE A 209 -2.80 1.70 10.60
CA ILE A 209 -3.90 0.73 10.60
C ILE A 209 -3.40 -0.62 10.12
N PHE A 210 -3.79 -1.70 10.80
CA PHE A 210 -3.58 -3.03 10.24
C PHE A 210 -4.67 -3.99 10.70
N ASP A 211 -4.82 -5.06 9.95
CA ASP A 211 -5.85 -6.07 10.19
C ASP A 211 -5.37 -7.46 9.79
N CYS A 212 -5.99 -8.48 10.40
CA CYS A 212 -5.76 -9.87 10.05
C CYS A 212 -7.02 -10.72 10.29
N GLY A 213 -7.25 -11.67 9.41
CA GLY A 213 -8.30 -12.68 9.62
C GLY A 213 -7.93 -13.62 10.75
N VAL A 214 -8.91 -14.00 11.60
CA VAL A 214 -8.65 -14.88 12.76
C VAL A 214 -8.26 -16.31 12.38
N ASP A 215 -8.58 -16.74 11.15
CA ASP A 215 -8.19 -18.02 10.60
C ASP A 215 -6.98 -17.94 9.66
N ASP A 216 -6.30 -16.78 9.61
CA ASP A 216 -5.11 -16.55 8.80
C ASP A 216 -3.87 -17.15 9.49
N PHE A 217 -2.97 -17.73 8.71
CA PHE A 217 -1.74 -18.30 9.26
C PHE A 217 -0.76 -17.24 9.84
N PHE A 218 -0.90 -15.95 9.47
CA PHE A 218 -0.16 -14.83 10.07
C PHE A 218 -0.90 -14.18 11.26
N TYR A 219 -2.06 -14.70 11.66
CA TYR A 219 -2.87 -14.09 12.72
C TYR A 219 -2.09 -13.89 14.02
N LYS A 220 -1.38 -14.95 14.49
CA LYS A 220 -0.62 -14.87 15.74
C LYS A 220 0.47 -13.80 15.72
N ASP A 221 1.13 -13.62 14.57
CA ASP A 221 2.19 -12.62 14.41
C ASP A 221 1.61 -11.20 14.40
N ASN A 222 0.44 -11.01 13.81
CA ASN A 222 -0.26 -9.72 13.83
C ASN A 222 -0.77 -9.36 15.24
N VAL A 223 -1.28 -10.34 16.02
CA VAL A 223 -1.62 -10.16 17.44
C VAL A 223 -0.38 -9.78 18.25
N ALA A 224 0.76 -10.45 18.01
CA ALA A 224 2.02 -10.13 18.68
C ALA A 224 2.49 -8.71 18.38
N LEU A 225 2.37 -8.26 17.12
CA LEU A 225 2.67 -6.89 16.71
C LEU A 225 1.75 -5.89 17.42
N HIS A 226 0.43 -6.13 17.45
CA HIS A 226 -0.55 -5.31 18.17
C HIS A 226 -0.15 -5.16 19.64
N ASN A 227 0.09 -6.25 20.34
CA ASN A 227 0.48 -6.24 21.74
C ASN A 227 1.79 -5.47 21.98
N LYS A 228 2.77 -5.65 21.10
CA LYS A 228 4.04 -4.91 21.18
C LYS A 228 3.83 -3.41 20.97
N MET A 229 3.00 -3.01 20.01
CA MET A 229 2.66 -1.59 19.81
C MET A 229 1.96 -0.98 21.02
N LEU A 230 1.05 -1.72 21.69
CA LEU A 230 0.42 -1.27 22.94
C LEU A 230 1.47 -1.08 24.06
N GLN A 231 2.41 -2.02 24.23
CA GLN A 231 3.49 -1.91 25.21
C GLN A 231 4.39 -0.68 24.95
N LEU A 232 4.68 -0.41 23.66
CA LEU A 232 5.47 0.75 23.23
C LEU A 232 4.66 2.06 23.18
N LYS A 233 3.35 2.01 23.49
CA LYS A 233 2.41 3.15 23.44
C LYS A 233 2.31 3.78 22.05
N ILE A 234 2.48 2.99 21.00
CA ILE A 234 2.31 3.39 19.61
C ILE A 234 0.82 3.38 19.28
N LYS A 235 0.25 4.53 18.92
CA LYS A 235 -1.17 4.64 18.53
C LYS A 235 -1.41 3.99 17.17
N HIS A 236 -2.39 3.10 17.09
CA HIS A 236 -2.76 2.40 15.86
C HIS A 236 -4.20 1.88 15.93
N ASP A 237 -4.81 1.70 14.78
CA ASP A 237 -6.05 0.93 14.63
C ASP A 237 -5.68 -0.51 14.30
N TYR A 238 -6.23 -1.45 15.08
CA TYR A 238 -6.09 -2.89 14.82
C TYR A 238 -7.47 -3.52 14.69
N ILE A 239 -7.68 -4.31 13.61
CA ILE A 239 -8.98 -4.92 13.33
C ILE A 239 -8.80 -6.42 13.13
N GLU A 240 -9.58 -7.20 13.90
CA GLU A 240 -9.72 -8.63 13.73
C GLU A 240 -11.09 -8.95 13.15
N ARG A 241 -11.14 -9.86 12.19
CA ARG A 241 -12.39 -10.30 11.57
C ARG A 241 -12.30 -11.80 11.22
N PRO A 242 -13.46 -12.52 11.13
CA PRO A 242 -13.49 -13.83 10.51
C PRO A 242 -12.91 -13.79 9.10
N GLY A 243 -12.04 -14.73 8.77
CA GLY A 243 -11.44 -14.83 7.44
C GLY A 243 -10.05 -15.44 7.44
N ARG A 244 -9.59 -15.81 6.26
CA ARG A 244 -8.33 -16.49 5.99
C ARG A 244 -7.40 -15.65 5.13
N HIS A 245 -6.22 -16.22 4.82
CA HIS A 245 -5.23 -15.60 3.92
C HIS A 245 -5.65 -15.69 2.45
N GLU A 246 -6.65 -14.89 2.05
CA GLU A 246 -7.28 -15.02 0.74
C GLU A 246 -7.86 -13.69 0.22
N TRP A 247 -8.04 -13.62 -1.09
CA TRP A 247 -8.54 -12.42 -1.77
C TRP A 247 -9.91 -11.91 -1.29
N PRO A 248 -10.91 -12.76 -0.97
CA PRO A 248 -12.18 -12.28 -0.40
C PRO A 248 -12.01 -11.46 0.88
N TYR A 249 -11.07 -11.88 1.77
CA TYR A 249 -10.73 -11.13 2.96
C TYR A 249 -10.12 -9.77 2.61
N TRP A 250 -9.11 -9.74 1.75
CA TRP A 250 -8.40 -8.51 1.38
C TRP A 250 -9.26 -7.53 0.57
N ALA A 251 -10.17 -8.02 -0.29
CA ALA A 251 -11.13 -7.20 -1.01
C ALA A 251 -12.11 -6.47 -0.07
N ASN A 252 -12.44 -7.08 1.07
CA ASN A 252 -13.19 -6.41 2.12
C ASN A 252 -12.30 -5.47 2.93
N SER A 253 -11.11 -5.92 3.32
CA SER A 253 -10.18 -5.21 4.18
C SER A 253 -9.71 -3.87 3.58
N VAL A 254 -9.42 -3.81 2.28
CA VAL A 254 -8.93 -2.58 1.63
C VAL A 254 -9.89 -1.39 1.77
N GLN A 255 -11.19 -1.63 1.95
CA GLN A 255 -12.19 -0.57 2.17
C GLN A 255 -11.96 0.14 3.51
N TYR A 256 -11.65 -0.62 4.56
CA TYR A 256 -11.34 -0.05 5.89
C TYR A 256 -10.01 0.71 5.87
N GLN A 257 -9.03 0.20 5.14
CA GLN A 257 -7.74 0.88 4.94
C GLN A 257 -7.95 2.25 4.25
N LEU A 258 -8.69 2.27 3.14
CA LEU A 258 -8.96 3.49 2.38
C LEU A 258 -9.81 4.51 3.18
N LEU A 259 -10.80 4.05 3.95
CA LEU A 259 -11.57 4.91 4.86
C LEU A 259 -10.68 5.53 5.92
N PHE A 260 -9.79 4.75 6.54
CA PHE A 260 -8.84 5.25 7.53
C PHE A 260 -7.92 6.31 6.92
N PHE A 261 -7.37 6.06 5.73
CA PHE A 261 -6.51 7.01 5.05
C PHE A 261 -7.26 8.27 4.63
N ARG A 262 -8.52 8.15 4.16
CA ARG A 262 -9.33 9.33 3.85
C ARG A 262 -9.52 10.20 5.09
N ASN A 263 -9.91 9.60 6.21
CA ASN A 263 -10.05 10.31 7.49
C ASN A 263 -8.73 10.95 7.96
N TYR A 264 -7.59 10.33 7.66
CA TYR A 264 -6.28 10.91 7.94
C TYR A 264 -5.99 12.13 7.06
N PHE A 265 -6.24 12.04 5.75
CA PHE A 265 -6.01 13.12 4.80
C PHE A 265 -6.91 14.34 5.05
N ASP A 266 -8.09 14.15 5.65
CA ASP A 266 -9.03 15.22 5.97
C ASP A 266 -8.71 15.96 7.27
N LYS A 267 -7.79 15.45 8.10
CA LYS A 267 -7.31 16.16 9.29
C LYS A 267 -6.40 17.31 8.84
N LYS A 268 -6.93 18.52 8.95
CA LYS A 268 -6.19 19.76 8.70
C LYS A 268 -5.22 20.09 9.84
#